data_3d175c907d9a83bf53a89d3c6e8c8d78
#
_entry.id   3d175c907d9a83bf53a89d3c6e8c8d78
#
_cell.length_a   1.000
_cell.length_b   1.000
_cell.length_c   1.000
_cell.angle_alpha   90.00
_cell.angle_beta   90.00
_cell.angle_gamma   90.00
#
_symmetry.space_group_name_H-M   'P 1'
#
loop_
_entity.id
_entity.type
_entity.pdbx_description
1 polymer ?
#
loop_
_entity_poly.entity_id
_entity_poly.type
_entity_poly.pdbx_seq_one_letter_code
_entity_poly.pdbx_strand_id
1 'polypeptide(L)'
;MAKEIVFDTDKLAAGVDKLANAVKITMGPKGRTVVIDKSYGAPVATKDGVTVAKAVSLKDPQENIGARMVQEVAKKAGDDAGDGTTTATVLAQKIIREGRRVIAAGMNPMDVKRGIDMAVGAVVADIEKHARPVKDSAE
;
A
#
# COMPACT_ATOMS: atom_id res chain seq x y z
N MET A 1 0.55 13.85 26.28
CA MET A 1 1.30 12.66 25.82
C MET A 1 2.38 13.13 24.85
N ALA A 2 3.66 12.86 25.14
CA ALA A 2 4.74 13.13 24.21
C ALA A 2 4.57 12.19 22.99
N LYS A 3 4.66 12.74 21.77
CA LYS A 3 4.68 11.95 20.54
C LYS A 3 6.10 11.40 20.38
N GLU A 4 6.23 10.09 20.30
CA GLU A 4 7.50 9.47 19.99
C GLU A 4 7.86 9.74 18.52
N ILE A 5 9.09 10.21 18.29
CA ILE A 5 9.62 10.40 16.94
C ILE A 5 10.34 9.10 16.55
N VAL A 6 9.88 8.48 15.47
CA VAL A 6 10.45 7.24 14.97
C VAL A 6 11.55 7.55 13.96
N PHE A 7 12.78 7.13 14.27
CA PHE A 7 13.94 7.28 13.39
C PHE A 7 14.36 5.96 12.72
N ASP A 8 13.84 4.82 13.18
CA ASP A 8 14.20 3.50 12.63
C ASP A 8 13.45 3.21 11.33
N THR A 9 14.07 3.60 10.22
CA THR A 9 13.51 3.38 8.88
C THR A 9 13.43 1.90 8.51
N ASP A 10 14.20 1.01 9.14
CA ASP A 10 14.17 -0.43 8.88
C ASP A 10 12.90 -1.03 9.49
N LYS A 11 12.54 -0.64 10.70
CA LYS A 11 11.28 -1.05 11.33
C LYS A 11 10.06 -0.51 10.58
N LEU A 12 10.09 0.75 10.16
CA LEU A 12 9.01 1.31 9.33
C LEU A 12 8.81 0.47 8.06
N ALA A 13 9.89 0.15 7.35
CA ALA A 13 9.83 -0.65 6.15
C ALA A 13 9.40 -2.10 6.40
N ALA A 14 9.80 -2.69 7.52
CA ALA A 14 9.32 -4.01 7.93
C ALA A 14 7.79 -4.01 8.13
N GLY A 15 7.23 -2.94 8.71
CA GLY A 15 5.80 -2.75 8.85
C GLY A 15 5.07 -2.63 7.51
N VAL A 16 5.62 -1.83 6.58
CA VAL A 16 5.14 -1.73 5.19
C VAL A 16 5.10 -3.12 4.55
N ASP A 17 6.18 -3.89 4.67
CA ASP A 17 6.29 -5.22 4.07
C ASP A 17 5.30 -6.21 4.66
N LYS A 18 5.13 -6.24 5.97
CA LYS A 18 4.19 -7.15 6.63
C LYS A 18 2.76 -6.90 6.17
N LEU A 19 2.33 -5.63 6.12
CA LEU A 19 1.00 -5.29 5.65
C LEU A 19 0.83 -5.59 4.16
N ALA A 20 1.72 -5.11 3.31
CA ALA A 20 1.59 -5.30 1.87
C ALA A 20 1.63 -6.79 1.48
N ASN A 21 2.42 -7.61 2.16
CA ASN A 21 2.43 -9.05 1.92
C ASN A 21 1.12 -9.72 2.33
N ALA A 22 0.47 -9.26 3.42
CA ALA A 22 -0.84 -9.77 3.82
C ALA A 22 -1.93 -9.42 2.78
N VAL A 23 -1.90 -8.20 2.24
CA VAL A 23 -2.85 -7.74 1.22
C VAL A 23 -2.59 -8.40 -0.14
N LYS A 24 -1.32 -8.54 -0.53
CA LYS A 24 -0.90 -9.07 -1.83
C LYS A 24 -1.45 -10.46 -2.15
N ILE A 25 -1.68 -11.31 -1.14
CA ILE A 25 -2.19 -12.66 -1.36
C ILE A 25 -3.63 -12.70 -1.89
N THR A 26 -4.37 -11.60 -1.78
CA THR A 26 -5.73 -11.47 -2.33
C THR A 26 -5.75 -11.07 -3.81
N MET A 27 -4.59 -10.72 -4.40
CA MET A 27 -4.48 -10.11 -5.72
C MET A 27 -4.66 -11.11 -6.85
N GLY A 28 -5.42 -10.70 -7.87
CA GLY A 28 -5.53 -11.36 -9.16
C GLY A 28 -6.39 -12.64 -9.18
N PRO A 29 -6.40 -13.36 -10.32
CA PRO A 29 -7.28 -14.53 -10.51
C PRO A 29 -6.99 -15.70 -9.55
N LYS A 30 -5.74 -15.81 -9.09
CA LYS A 30 -5.31 -16.79 -8.08
C LYS A 30 -5.31 -16.23 -6.66
N GLY A 31 -5.92 -15.05 -6.46
CA GLY A 31 -6.04 -14.42 -5.15
C GLY A 31 -6.76 -15.32 -4.15
N ARG A 32 -6.21 -15.38 -2.94
CA ARG A 32 -6.74 -16.22 -1.85
C ARG A 32 -7.65 -15.41 -0.94
N THR A 33 -8.61 -16.08 -0.35
CA THR A 33 -9.41 -15.52 0.73
C THR A 33 -8.58 -15.47 2.01
N VAL A 34 -8.62 -14.33 2.69
CA VAL A 34 -8.01 -14.12 4.00
C VAL A 34 -9.10 -14.27 5.06
N VAL A 35 -8.79 -15.01 6.11
CA VAL A 35 -9.65 -15.09 7.29
C VAL A 35 -9.10 -14.13 8.33
N ILE A 36 -9.93 -13.18 8.75
CA ILE A 36 -9.61 -12.18 9.76
C ILE A 36 -10.29 -12.58 11.06
N ASP A 37 -9.49 -12.83 12.08
CA ASP A 37 -10.00 -13.03 13.43
C ASP A 37 -10.47 -11.70 14.03
N LYS A 38 -11.62 -11.73 14.73
CA LYS A 38 -12.16 -10.57 15.42
C LYS A 38 -12.20 -10.84 16.91
N SER A 39 -11.87 -9.81 17.69
CA SER A 39 -11.98 -9.88 19.15
C SER A 39 -13.40 -10.18 19.64
N TYR A 40 -14.42 -9.87 18.84
CA TYR A 40 -15.83 -10.14 19.08
C TYR A 40 -16.52 -10.60 17.79
N GLY A 41 -17.29 -11.68 17.89
CA GLY A 41 -18.05 -12.24 16.77
C GLY A 41 -17.30 -13.30 15.98
N ALA A 42 -17.89 -13.73 14.87
CA ALA A 42 -17.31 -14.75 14.00
C ALA A 42 -16.15 -14.17 13.16
N PRO A 43 -15.13 -14.99 12.82
CA PRO A 43 -14.10 -14.62 11.86
C PRO A 43 -14.72 -14.20 10.52
N VAL A 44 -14.10 -13.23 9.86
CA VAL A 44 -14.53 -12.72 8.55
C VAL A 44 -13.61 -13.22 7.46
N ALA A 45 -14.17 -13.91 6.47
CA ALA A 45 -13.45 -14.32 5.28
C ALA A 45 -13.65 -13.27 4.17
N THR A 46 -12.56 -12.74 3.63
CA THR A 46 -12.61 -11.70 2.59
C THR A 46 -11.49 -11.84 1.57
N LYS A 47 -11.73 -11.34 0.36
CA LYS A 47 -10.70 -11.10 -0.67
C LYS A 47 -10.45 -9.60 -0.90
N ASP A 48 -11.20 -8.74 -0.21
CA ASP A 48 -11.05 -7.30 -0.35
C ASP A 48 -9.77 -6.80 0.33
N GLY A 49 -8.88 -6.22 -0.47
CA GLY A 49 -7.57 -5.75 -0.02
C GLY A 49 -7.64 -4.64 1.02
N VAL A 50 -8.60 -3.73 0.94
CA VAL A 50 -8.74 -2.64 1.92
C VAL A 50 -9.24 -3.16 3.26
N THR A 51 -10.14 -4.13 3.27
CA THR A 51 -10.61 -4.79 4.49
C THR A 51 -9.47 -5.54 5.17
N VAL A 52 -8.65 -6.27 4.39
CA VAL A 52 -7.45 -6.95 4.92
C VAL A 52 -6.47 -5.92 5.47
N ALA A 53 -6.18 -4.84 4.73
CA ALA A 53 -5.25 -3.80 5.17
C ALA A 53 -5.68 -3.17 6.51
N LYS A 54 -6.96 -2.83 6.66
CA LYS A 54 -7.52 -2.25 7.89
C LYS A 54 -7.44 -3.19 9.10
N ALA A 55 -7.46 -4.49 8.87
CA ALA A 55 -7.40 -5.50 9.93
C ALA A 55 -5.98 -5.76 10.45
N VAL A 56 -4.94 -5.38 9.69
CA VAL A 56 -3.55 -5.60 10.11
C VAL A 56 -3.19 -4.64 11.23
N SER A 57 -2.82 -5.19 12.38
CA SER A 57 -2.25 -4.45 13.51
C SER A 57 -1.00 -5.19 13.98
N LEU A 58 0.11 -4.47 14.11
CA LEU A 58 1.40 -5.05 14.48
C LEU A 58 1.74 -4.74 15.94
N LYS A 59 2.36 -5.69 16.63
CA LYS A 59 2.72 -5.56 18.05
C LYS A 59 3.83 -4.53 18.28
N ASP A 60 4.81 -4.45 17.38
CA ASP A 60 5.86 -3.43 17.47
C ASP A 60 5.28 -2.08 17.04
N PRO A 61 5.31 -1.04 17.89
CA PRO A 61 4.73 0.25 17.58
C PRO A 61 5.35 0.93 16.35
N GLN A 62 6.65 0.76 16.13
CA GLN A 62 7.35 1.37 14.98
C GLN A 62 7.00 0.67 13.68
N GLU A 63 6.97 -0.66 13.66
CA GLU A 63 6.45 -1.40 12.51
C GLU A 63 4.98 -1.06 12.22
N ASN A 64 4.18 -0.90 13.28
CA ASN A 64 2.77 -0.55 13.12
C ASN A 64 2.57 0.83 12.49
N ILE A 65 3.47 1.79 12.73
CA ILE A 65 3.46 3.08 12.03
C ILE A 65 3.66 2.86 10.53
N GLY A 66 4.66 2.06 10.12
CA GLY A 66 4.89 1.72 8.72
C GLY A 66 3.68 1.04 8.05
N ALA A 67 3.06 0.09 8.76
CA ALA A 67 1.83 -0.54 8.30
C ALA A 67 0.70 0.49 8.10
N ARG A 68 0.46 1.38 9.07
CA ARG A 68 -0.57 2.42 8.97
C ARG A 68 -0.36 3.39 7.81
N MET A 69 0.87 3.72 7.46
CA MET A 69 1.16 4.54 6.29
C MET A 69 0.64 3.89 5.00
N VAL A 70 0.80 2.58 4.85
CA VAL A 70 0.30 1.84 3.68
C VAL A 70 -1.21 1.60 3.76
N GLN A 71 -1.79 1.49 4.97
CA GLN A 71 -3.26 1.50 5.13
C GLN A 71 -3.88 2.78 4.56
N GLU A 72 -3.26 3.94 4.79
CA GLU A 72 -3.74 5.20 4.22
C GLU A 72 -3.67 5.22 2.69
N VAL A 73 -2.64 4.60 2.08
CA VAL A 73 -2.57 4.45 0.61
C VAL A 73 -3.74 3.62 0.09
N ALA A 74 -4.01 2.47 0.71
CA ALA A 74 -5.13 1.61 0.32
C ALA A 74 -6.48 2.31 0.50
N LYS A 75 -6.65 3.02 1.63
CA LYS A 75 -7.86 3.78 1.92
C LYS A 75 -8.07 4.87 0.88
N LYS A 76 -7.04 5.67 0.58
CA LYS A 76 -7.14 6.77 -0.39
C LYS A 76 -7.50 6.25 -1.79
N ALA A 77 -6.89 5.15 -2.26
CA ALA A 77 -7.26 4.55 -3.53
C ALA A 77 -8.73 4.10 -3.55
N GLY A 78 -9.22 3.54 -2.45
CA GLY A 78 -10.63 3.16 -2.29
C GLY A 78 -11.57 4.36 -2.27
N ASP A 79 -11.22 5.42 -1.57
CA ASP A 79 -12.05 6.64 -1.43
C ASP A 79 -12.10 7.42 -2.76
N ASP A 80 -10.97 7.52 -3.48
CA ASP A 80 -10.86 8.31 -4.72
C ASP A 80 -11.41 7.56 -5.95
N ALA A 81 -11.17 6.25 -6.07
CA ALA A 81 -11.48 5.47 -7.27
C ALA A 81 -12.45 4.29 -7.04
N GLY A 82 -12.73 3.94 -5.80
CA GLY A 82 -13.57 2.79 -5.46
C GLY A 82 -12.92 1.42 -5.74
N ASP A 83 -11.73 1.39 -6.32
CA ASP A 83 -11.01 0.17 -6.74
C ASP A 83 -9.50 0.39 -6.69
N GLY A 84 -8.74 -0.67 -7.01
CA GLY A 84 -7.28 -0.60 -7.11
C GLY A 84 -6.53 -0.59 -5.77
N THR A 85 -7.20 -0.82 -4.65
CA THR A 85 -6.63 -0.76 -3.29
C THR A 85 -5.46 -1.71 -3.10
N THR A 86 -5.58 -2.95 -3.58
CA THR A 86 -4.51 -3.96 -3.53
C THR A 86 -3.33 -3.57 -4.42
N THR A 87 -3.61 -3.11 -5.64
CA THR A 87 -2.58 -2.64 -6.60
C THR A 87 -1.81 -1.46 -6.02
N ALA A 88 -2.50 -0.45 -5.48
CA ALA A 88 -1.88 0.71 -4.83
C ALA A 88 -0.96 0.30 -3.66
N THR A 89 -1.41 -0.65 -2.84
CA THR A 89 -0.63 -1.21 -1.72
C THR A 89 0.66 -1.87 -2.20
N VAL A 90 0.59 -2.69 -3.26
CA VAL A 90 1.75 -3.39 -3.82
C VAL A 90 2.73 -2.43 -4.48
N LEU A 91 2.21 -1.42 -5.20
CA LEU A 91 3.03 -0.36 -5.79
C LEU A 91 3.74 0.47 -4.72
N ALA A 92 3.04 0.88 -3.67
CA ALA A 92 3.63 1.61 -2.55
C ALA A 92 4.77 0.83 -1.90
N GLN A 93 4.58 -0.46 -1.64
CA GLN A 93 5.64 -1.34 -1.12
C GLN A 93 6.85 -1.34 -2.04
N LYS A 94 6.65 -1.50 -3.35
CA LYS A 94 7.75 -1.60 -4.31
C LYS A 94 8.52 -0.28 -4.43
N ILE A 95 7.80 0.85 -4.48
CA ILE A 95 8.41 2.19 -4.54
C ILE A 95 9.25 2.44 -3.28
N ILE A 96 8.72 2.12 -2.10
CA ILE A 96 9.45 2.30 -0.83
C ILE A 96 10.71 1.42 -0.81
N ARG A 97 10.61 0.16 -1.20
CA ARG A 97 11.76 -0.77 -1.23
C ARG A 97 12.87 -0.28 -2.16
N GLU A 98 12.52 0.09 -3.40
CA GLU A 98 13.52 0.56 -4.38
C GLU A 98 14.07 1.93 -3.98
N GLY A 99 13.22 2.85 -3.50
CA GLY A 99 13.66 4.16 -3.00
C GLY A 99 14.67 4.01 -1.87
N ARG A 100 14.40 3.14 -0.89
CA ARG A 100 15.34 2.85 0.20
C ARG A 100 16.65 2.26 -0.31
N ARG A 101 16.59 1.34 -1.27
CA ARG A 101 17.77 0.70 -1.85
C ARG A 101 18.71 1.72 -2.48
N VAL A 102 18.17 2.67 -3.26
CA VAL A 102 19.01 3.68 -3.93
C VAL A 102 19.52 4.75 -2.95
N ILE A 103 18.75 5.09 -1.92
CA ILE A 103 19.19 5.99 -0.84
C ILE A 103 20.33 5.33 -0.05
N ALA A 104 20.21 4.05 0.29
CA ALA A 104 21.28 3.30 0.96
C ALA A 104 22.56 3.18 0.10
N ALA A 105 22.43 3.25 -1.23
CA ALA A 105 23.55 3.32 -2.15
C ALA A 105 24.16 4.74 -2.29
N GLY A 106 23.68 5.71 -1.52
CA GLY A 106 24.24 7.07 -1.45
C GLY A 106 23.52 8.13 -2.28
N MET A 107 22.36 7.81 -2.89
CA MET A 107 21.57 8.83 -3.59
C MET A 107 20.89 9.80 -2.63
N ASN A 108 20.82 11.06 -3.02
CA ASN A 108 20.13 12.08 -2.24
C ASN A 108 18.61 11.78 -2.21
N PRO A 109 17.97 11.70 -1.02
CA PRO A 109 16.54 11.40 -0.90
C PRO A 109 15.64 12.39 -1.66
N MET A 110 16.02 13.67 -1.73
CA MET A 110 15.22 14.67 -2.44
C MET A 110 15.30 14.50 -3.96
N ASP A 111 16.41 14.01 -4.49
CA ASP A 111 16.54 13.68 -5.90
C ASP A 111 15.74 12.42 -6.25
N VAL A 112 15.76 11.43 -5.38
CA VAL A 112 14.90 10.23 -5.51
C VAL A 112 13.42 10.65 -5.52
N LYS A 113 13.00 11.53 -4.60
CA LYS A 113 11.62 12.04 -4.58
C LYS A 113 11.28 12.76 -5.89
N ARG A 114 12.13 13.66 -6.38
CA ARG A 114 11.90 14.35 -7.66
C ARG A 114 11.76 13.38 -8.83
N GLY A 115 12.62 12.35 -8.87
CA GLY A 115 12.54 11.30 -9.88
C GLY A 115 11.22 10.52 -9.83
N ILE A 116 10.72 10.20 -8.63
CA ILE A 116 9.41 9.55 -8.44
C ILE A 116 8.29 10.46 -8.95
N ASP A 117 8.29 11.75 -8.58
CA ASP A 117 7.25 12.71 -9.01
C ASP A 117 7.21 12.84 -10.54
N MET A 118 8.37 12.93 -11.19
CA MET A 118 8.45 12.96 -12.65
C MET A 118 7.95 11.67 -13.31
N ALA A 119 8.34 10.52 -12.77
CA ALA A 119 7.89 9.21 -13.26
C ALA A 119 6.38 9.05 -13.13
N VAL A 120 5.80 9.44 -12.00
CA VAL A 120 4.35 9.41 -11.78
C VAL A 120 3.63 10.26 -12.81
N GLY A 121 4.08 11.49 -13.06
CA GLY A 121 3.48 12.35 -14.08
C GLY A 121 3.51 11.73 -15.49
N ALA A 122 4.63 11.13 -15.88
CA ALA A 122 4.75 10.48 -17.18
C ALA A 122 3.85 9.24 -17.30
N VAL A 123 3.81 8.40 -16.27
CA VAL A 123 2.99 7.17 -16.22
C VAL A 123 1.51 7.51 -16.24
N VAL A 124 1.06 8.51 -15.46
CA VAL A 124 -0.35 8.94 -15.44
C VAL A 124 -0.76 9.44 -16.83
N ALA A 125 0.04 10.30 -17.45
CA ALA A 125 -0.24 10.81 -18.81
C ALA A 125 -0.30 9.69 -19.86
N ASP A 126 0.48 8.62 -19.69
CA ASP A 126 0.44 7.47 -20.59
C ASP A 126 -0.80 6.60 -20.34
N ILE A 127 -1.16 6.36 -19.09
CA ILE A 127 -2.38 5.63 -18.72
C ILE A 127 -3.62 6.36 -19.28
N GLU A 128 -3.70 7.68 -19.15
CA GLU A 128 -4.81 8.49 -19.68
C GLU A 128 -5.00 8.31 -21.19
N LYS A 129 -3.91 8.22 -21.96
CA LYS A 129 -3.97 7.98 -23.42
C LYS A 129 -4.53 6.60 -23.77
N HIS A 130 -4.33 5.61 -22.91
CA HIS A 130 -4.79 4.23 -23.14
C HIS A 130 -6.12 3.91 -22.45
N ALA A 131 -6.60 4.78 -21.58
CA ALA A 131 -7.86 4.60 -20.86
C ALA A 131 -9.05 4.62 -21.85
N ARG A 132 -9.94 3.64 -21.71
CA ARG A 132 -11.19 3.60 -22.46
C ARG A 132 -12.32 4.10 -21.57
N PRO A 133 -13.08 5.12 -22.04
CA PRO A 133 -14.25 5.57 -21.29
C PRO A 133 -15.33 4.48 -21.28
N VAL A 134 -15.82 4.14 -20.10
CA VAL A 134 -16.96 3.25 -19.93
C VAL A 134 -18.24 4.04 -20.27
N LYS A 135 -19.08 3.51 -21.17
CA LYS A 135 -20.28 4.21 -21.67
C LYS A 135 -21.55 3.79 -20.95
N ASP A 136 -21.60 2.56 -20.48
CA ASP A 136 -22.74 2.03 -19.73
C ASP A 136 -22.31 0.93 -18.76
N SER A 137 -23.25 0.43 -17.95
CA SER A 137 -23.01 -0.60 -16.94
C SER A 137 -22.81 -2.02 -17.50
N ALA A 138 -22.87 -2.21 -18.81
CA ALA A 138 -22.68 -3.49 -19.47
C ALA A 138 -21.24 -3.64 -20.01
N GLU A 139 -20.45 -2.56 -20.07
CA GLU A 139 -19.04 -2.55 -20.41
C GLU A 139 -18.14 -2.74 -19.16
#